data_44f4e297f64c22b3f1f5e6ec788b1c2a
#
_entry.id   44f4e297f64c22b3f1f5e6ec788b1c2a
#
_cell.length_a   1.000
_cell.length_b   1.000
_cell.length_c   1.000
_cell.angle_alpha   90.00
_cell.angle_beta   90.00
_cell.angle_gamma   90.00
#
_symmetry.space_group_name_H-M   'P 1'
#
loop_
_entity.id
_entity.type
_entity.pdbx_description
1 polymer ?
#
loop_
_entity_poly.entity_id
_entity_poly.type
_entity_poly.pdbx_seq_one_letter_code
_entity_poly.pdbx_strand_id
1 'polypeptide(L)'
;MMLRNELDKKNFEIYKKIGEKIALKRKKKRRKVQGISKKLNINVDFLDLIEEGNFLKIPKHVPRLGFVRSYAKYLEVDISKELSEISSSNTIGFKNKNEKFVINKGFEKFASFLLFLILLLTILFFFK
;
A
#
# COMPACT_ATOMS: atom_id res chain seq x y z
N MET A 1 -8.83 28.96 14.58
CA MET A 1 -7.38 28.72 14.42
C MET A 1 -6.89 27.49 15.19
N MET A 2 -7.34 27.22 16.41
CA MET A 2 -6.96 26.03 17.21
C MET A 2 -7.32 24.69 16.55
N LEU A 3 -8.54 24.52 16.03
CA LEU A 3 -9.01 23.25 15.42
C LEU A 3 -8.20 22.80 14.21
N ARG A 4 -7.64 23.74 13.42
CA ARG A 4 -6.80 23.42 12.26
C ARG A 4 -5.45 22.84 12.68
N ASN A 5 -4.84 23.40 13.72
CA ASN A 5 -3.55 22.94 14.24
C ASN A 5 -3.64 21.54 14.86
N GLU A 6 -4.73 21.21 15.54
CA GLU A 6 -4.97 19.86 16.07
C GLU A 6 -5.19 18.84 14.97
N LEU A 7 -5.93 19.23 13.91
CA LEU A 7 -6.18 18.38 12.75
C LEU A 7 -4.89 18.09 11.98
N ASP A 8 -4.06 19.11 11.78
CA ASP A 8 -2.78 18.97 11.11
C ASP A 8 -1.82 18.09 11.92
N LYS A 9 -1.81 18.22 13.24
CA LYS A 9 -1.03 17.38 14.15
C LYS A 9 -1.49 15.92 14.09
N LYS A 10 -2.81 15.68 14.15
CA LYS A 10 -3.38 14.34 14.04
C LYS A 10 -3.04 13.68 12.70
N ASN A 11 -3.18 14.41 11.60
CA ASN A 11 -2.81 13.93 10.28
C ASN A 11 -1.32 13.61 10.17
N PHE A 12 -0.46 14.42 10.79
CA PHE A 12 0.98 14.17 10.84
C PHE A 12 1.29 12.83 11.53
N GLU A 13 0.68 12.56 12.69
CA GLU A 13 0.87 11.29 13.40
C GLU A 13 0.41 10.08 12.56
N ILE A 14 -0.71 10.22 11.84
CA ILE A 14 -1.19 9.18 10.94
C ILE A 14 -0.20 8.94 9.79
N TYR A 15 0.32 10.01 9.18
CA TYR A 15 1.32 9.90 8.10
C TYR A 15 2.59 9.23 8.59
N LYS A 16 3.07 9.59 9.79
CA LYS A 16 4.22 8.97 10.42
C LYS A 16 4.02 7.47 10.61
N LYS A 17 2.87 7.07 11.14
CA LYS A 17 2.51 5.66 11.32
C LYS A 17 2.46 4.88 10.01
N ILE A 18 1.92 5.45 8.94
CA ILE A 18 1.94 4.85 7.60
C ILE A 18 3.39 4.68 7.11
N GLY A 19 4.21 5.72 7.21
CA GLY A 19 5.61 5.69 6.80
C GLY A 19 6.41 4.60 7.51
N GLU A 20 6.29 4.52 8.83
CA GLU A 20 6.93 3.48 9.65
C GLU A 20 6.52 2.07 9.23
N LYS A 21 5.22 1.81 9.00
CA LYS A 21 4.73 0.51 8.52
C LYS A 21 5.37 0.12 7.18
N ILE A 22 5.44 1.07 6.24
CA ILE A 22 6.02 0.87 4.91
C ILE A 22 7.51 0.59 5.02
N ALA A 23 8.26 1.43 5.78
CA ALA A 23 9.69 1.30 5.99
C ALA A 23 10.06 -0.05 6.63
N LEU A 24 9.33 -0.46 7.67
CA LEU A 24 9.53 -1.74 8.33
C LEU A 24 9.32 -2.92 7.37
N LYS A 25 8.25 -2.89 6.58
CA LYS A 25 7.96 -3.96 5.63
C LYS A 25 9.00 -4.02 4.51
N ARG A 26 9.46 -2.86 3.98
CA ARG A 26 10.53 -2.81 3.00
C ARG A 26 11.82 -3.43 3.54
N LYS A 27 12.24 -3.01 4.75
CA LYS A 27 13.44 -3.54 5.43
C LYS A 27 13.32 -5.06 5.64
N LYS A 28 12.15 -5.53 6.11
CA LYS A 28 11.88 -6.97 6.28
C LYS A 28 11.99 -7.74 4.96
N LYS A 29 11.53 -7.17 3.86
CA LYS A 29 11.67 -7.74 2.51
C LYS A 29 13.06 -7.51 1.91
N ARG A 30 14.01 -6.88 2.62
CA ARG A 30 15.38 -6.55 2.17
C ARG A 30 15.40 -5.82 0.82
N ARG A 31 14.42 -4.92 0.60
CA ARG A 31 14.32 -4.15 -0.64
C ARG A 31 14.98 -2.79 -0.49
N LYS A 32 15.78 -2.39 -1.51
CA LYS A 32 16.35 -1.03 -1.61
C LYS A 32 15.31 -0.07 -2.17
N VAL A 33 15.24 1.16 -1.64
CA VAL A 33 14.31 2.20 -2.11
C VAL A 33 14.51 2.49 -3.60
N GLN A 34 15.76 2.55 -4.07
CA GLN A 34 16.11 2.77 -5.48
C GLN A 34 15.52 1.72 -6.43
N GLY A 35 15.50 0.46 -6.00
CA GLY A 35 14.90 -0.63 -6.78
C GLY A 35 13.37 -0.50 -6.87
N ILE A 36 12.74 -0.05 -5.79
CA ILE A 36 11.29 0.18 -5.76
C ILE A 36 10.92 1.41 -6.57
N SER A 37 11.70 2.48 -6.46
CA SER A 37 11.56 3.70 -7.26
C SER A 37 11.49 3.39 -8.76
N LYS A 38 12.41 2.60 -9.26
CA LYS A 38 12.43 2.15 -10.67
C LYS A 38 11.18 1.33 -11.04
N LYS A 39 10.73 0.45 -10.13
CA LYS A 39 9.54 -0.40 -10.37
C LYS A 39 8.24 0.38 -10.38
N LEU A 40 8.12 1.38 -9.52
CA LEU A 40 6.91 2.19 -9.39
C LEU A 40 6.91 3.45 -10.25
N ASN A 41 8.06 3.78 -10.87
CA ASN A 41 8.30 5.05 -11.55
C ASN A 41 7.98 6.26 -10.66
N ILE A 42 8.45 6.20 -9.41
CA ILE A 42 8.30 7.26 -8.40
C ILE A 42 9.69 7.69 -7.98
N ASN A 43 9.93 9.01 -7.87
CA ASN A 43 11.22 9.53 -7.40
C ASN A 43 11.59 8.95 -6.03
N VAL A 44 12.87 8.60 -5.86
CA VAL A 44 13.44 8.09 -4.61
C VAL A 44 13.13 9.02 -3.45
N ASP A 45 13.35 10.34 -3.62
CA ASP A 45 13.12 11.35 -2.58
C ASP A 45 11.66 11.33 -2.08
N PHE A 46 10.69 11.07 -2.97
CA PHE A 46 9.29 10.98 -2.56
C PHE A 46 9.01 9.71 -1.76
N LEU A 47 9.66 8.59 -2.09
CA LEU A 47 9.55 7.36 -1.32
C LEU A 47 10.18 7.51 0.06
N ASP A 48 11.32 8.19 0.16
CA ASP A 48 11.98 8.50 1.44
C ASP A 48 11.11 9.42 2.30
N LEU A 49 10.53 10.49 1.74
CA LEU A 49 9.58 11.36 2.42
C LEU A 49 8.34 10.61 2.93
N ILE A 50 7.88 9.60 2.18
CA ILE A 50 6.77 8.73 2.60
C ILE A 50 7.19 7.89 3.82
N GLU A 51 8.37 7.28 3.81
CA GLU A 51 8.85 6.48 4.93
C GLU A 51 9.10 7.31 6.20
N GLU A 52 9.51 8.57 6.04
CA GLU A 52 9.68 9.52 7.14
C GLU A 52 8.35 10.07 7.69
N GLY A 53 7.23 9.81 7.01
CA GLY A 53 5.93 10.42 7.34
C GLY A 53 5.80 11.90 6.93
N ASN A 54 6.76 12.41 6.15
CA ASN A 54 6.85 13.81 5.71
C ASN A 54 6.04 14.09 4.43
N PHE A 55 4.83 13.53 4.31
CA PHE A 55 4.00 13.62 3.09
C PHE A 55 3.71 15.05 2.66
N LEU A 56 3.67 15.99 3.59
CA LEU A 56 3.41 17.40 3.29
C LEU A 56 4.55 18.07 2.53
N LYS A 57 5.78 17.55 2.63
CA LYS A 57 6.94 18.04 1.87
C LYS A 57 6.90 17.63 0.38
N ILE A 58 6.12 16.60 0.03
CA ILE A 58 5.93 16.23 -1.37
C ILE A 58 5.13 17.34 -2.06
N PRO A 59 5.53 17.82 -3.25
CA PRO A 59 4.83 18.90 -3.95
C PRO A 59 3.33 18.64 -4.17
N LYS A 60 2.51 19.69 -4.10
CA LYS A 60 1.03 19.55 -4.19
C LYS A 60 0.53 19.08 -5.57
N HIS A 61 1.32 19.34 -6.62
CA HIS A 61 0.97 18.97 -8.00
C HIS A 61 1.17 17.48 -8.31
N VAL A 62 1.81 16.71 -7.41
CA VAL A 62 1.95 15.26 -7.58
C VAL A 62 0.93 14.49 -6.73
N PRO A 63 0.51 13.29 -7.17
CA PRO A 63 -0.52 12.50 -6.49
C PRO A 63 0.01 11.81 -5.22
N ARG A 64 0.23 12.57 -4.16
CA ARG A 64 0.83 12.09 -2.89
C ARG A 64 0.21 10.80 -2.38
N LEU A 65 -1.13 10.78 -2.22
CA LEU A 65 -1.85 9.59 -1.74
C LEU A 65 -1.79 8.42 -2.74
N GLY A 66 -1.71 8.72 -4.04
CA GLY A 66 -1.49 7.72 -5.08
C GLY A 66 -0.14 7.02 -4.89
N PHE A 67 0.93 7.78 -4.63
CA PHE A 67 2.26 7.22 -4.38
C PHE A 67 2.29 6.36 -3.12
N VAL A 68 1.68 6.83 -2.04
CA VAL A 68 1.58 6.06 -0.78
C VAL A 68 0.84 4.73 -1.00
N ARG A 69 -0.32 4.77 -1.70
CA ARG A 69 -1.07 3.55 -2.02
C ARG A 69 -0.28 2.59 -2.91
N SER A 70 0.40 3.10 -3.94
CA SER A 70 1.24 2.29 -4.84
C SER A 70 2.39 1.64 -4.09
N TYR A 71 3.05 2.39 -3.19
CA TYR A 71 4.15 1.88 -2.40
C TYR A 71 3.69 0.82 -1.39
N ALA A 72 2.62 1.09 -0.64
CA ALA A 72 2.03 0.14 0.29
C ALA A 72 1.56 -1.14 -0.42
N LYS A 73 0.90 -1.01 -1.58
CA LYS A 73 0.46 -2.14 -2.41
C LYS A 73 1.64 -3.00 -2.86
N TYR A 74 2.72 -2.37 -3.35
CA TYR A 74 3.92 -3.08 -3.81
C TYR A 74 4.56 -3.91 -2.70
N LEU A 75 4.54 -3.38 -1.48
CA LEU A 75 5.11 -4.05 -0.30
C LEU A 75 4.10 -4.97 0.41
N GLU A 76 2.83 -5.01 -0.02
CA GLU A 76 1.74 -5.75 0.63
C GLU A 76 1.53 -5.27 2.09
N VAL A 77 1.46 -3.95 2.27
CA VAL A 77 1.15 -3.30 3.54
C VAL A 77 -0.29 -2.82 3.51
N ASP A 78 -1.09 -3.23 4.49
CA ASP A 78 -2.44 -2.69 4.66
C ASP A 78 -2.37 -1.37 5.45
N ILE A 79 -2.83 -0.30 4.81
CA ILE A 79 -2.93 1.06 5.34
C ILE A 79 -4.36 1.60 5.26
N SER A 80 -5.34 0.73 5.04
CA SER A 80 -6.74 1.12 4.82
C SER A 80 -7.31 1.87 6.01
N LYS A 81 -7.00 1.42 7.21
CA LYS A 81 -7.43 2.04 8.47
C LYS A 81 -6.90 3.47 8.58
N GLU A 82 -5.60 3.66 8.41
CA GLU A 82 -4.95 4.97 8.49
C GLU A 82 -5.49 5.93 7.42
N LEU A 83 -5.71 5.45 6.21
CA LEU A 83 -6.29 6.28 5.13
C LEU A 83 -7.73 6.67 5.42
N SER A 84 -8.54 5.81 6.06
CA SER A 84 -9.90 6.15 6.46
C SER A 84 -9.94 7.21 7.55
N GLU A 85 -9.00 7.18 8.49
CA GLU A 85 -8.87 8.18 9.54
C GLU A 85 -8.54 9.58 8.96
N ILE A 86 -7.68 9.66 7.93
CA ILE A 86 -7.37 10.91 7.22
C ILE A 86 -8.61 11.42 6.46
N SER A 87 -9.36 10.54 5.80
CA SER A 87 -10.54 10.91 5.02
C SER A 87 -11.65 11.46 5.92
N SER A 88 -11.85 10.89 7.10
CA SER A 88 -12.86 11.35 8.06
C SER A 88 -12.51 12.70 8.69
N SER A 89 -11.22 13.04 8.79
CA SER A 89 -10.75 14.31 9.31
C SER A 89 -10.79 15.46 8.29
N ASN A 90 -10.76 15.13 7.00
CA ASN A 90 -10.81 16.09 5.89
C ASN A 90 -12.20 16.09 5.25
N THR A 91 -13.21 16.71 5.90
CA THR A 91 -14.55 16.90 5.33
C THR A 91 -14.59 17.95 4.20
N ILE A 92 -13.51 18.10 3.44
CA ILE A 92 -13.45 19.00 2.29
C ILE A 92 -12.97 18.19 1.08
N GLY A 93 -13.94 17.67 0.30
CA GLY A 93 -13.82 17.61 -1.16
C GLY A 93 -13.09 16.45 -1.80
N PHE A 94 -13.04 15.26 -1.22
CA PHE A 94 -12.71 14.06 -2.00
C PHE A 94 -13.93 13.13 -2.06
N LYS A 95 -14.65 13.22 -3.18
CA LYS A 95 -15.70 12.28 -3.55
C LYS A 95 -15.06 10.89 -3.63
N ASN A 96 -15.25 10.10 -2.59
CA ASN A 96 -14.82 8.71 -2.51
C ASN A 96 -15.51 7.93 -3.63
N LYS A 97 -14.83 7.76 -4.76
CA LYS A 97 -15.16 6.68 -5.65
C LYS A 97 -14.66 5.43 -4.91
N ASN A 98 -15.60 4.63 -4.41
CA ASN A 98 -15.35 3.37 -3.72
C ASN A 98 -14.53 2.44 -4.60
N GLU A 99 -13.24 2.64 -4.68
CA GLU A 99 -12.32 1.62 -5.13
C GLU A 99 -12.10 0.70 -3.94
N LYS A 100 -12.96 -0.34 -3.85
CA LYS A 100 -12.65 -1.51 -3.05
C LYS A 100 -11.23 -1.92 -3.42
N PHE A 101 -10.32 -1.86 -2.46
CA PHE A 101 -8.98 -2.39 -2.58
C PHE A 101 -9.14 -3.91 -2.79
N VAL A 102 -9.22 -4.31 -4.05
CA VAL A 102 -9.34 -5.72 -4.41
C VAL A 102 -7.96 -6.33 -4.20
N ILE A 103 -7.76 -6.95 -3.04
CA ILE A 103 -6.69 -7.92 -2.86
C ILE A 103 -6.94 -8.97 -3.94
N ASN A 104 -6.01 -9.06 -4.88
CA ASN A 104 -6.14 -9.90 -6.06
C ASN A 104 -6.34 -11.37 -5.64
N LYS A 105 -7.59 -11.85 -5.76
CA LYS A 105 -8.00 -13.26 -5.55
C LYS A 105 -7.39 -14.24 -6.55
N GLY A 106 -6.37 -13.82 -7.30
CA GLY A 106 -5.71 -14.67 -8.30
C GLY A 106 -4.98 -15.88 -7.72
N PHE A 107 -4.60 -15.83 -6.44
CA PHE A 107 -3.81 -16.90 -5.83
C PHE A 107 -4.64 -18.15 -5.50
N GLU A 108 -5.93 -18.01 -5.20
CA GLU A 108 -6.80 -19.17 -4.89
C GLU A 108 -7.07 -20.05 -6.12
N LYS A 109 -7.11 -19.47 -7.32
CA LYS A 109 -7.33 -20.23 -8.57
C LYS A 109 -6.12 -21.08 -8.95
N PHE A 110 -4.91 -20.62 -8.66
CA PHE A 110 -3.68 -21.40 -8.92
C PHE A 110 -3.55 -22.59 -7.98
N ALA A 111 -3.91 -22.45 -6.71
CA ALA A 111 -3.89 -23.54 -5.74
C ALA A 111 -4.90 -24.64 -6.12
N SER A 112 -6.10 -24.27 -6.56
CA SER A 112 -7.13 -25.21 -7.01
C SER A 112 -6.71 -25.96 -8.28
N PHE A 113 -6.07 -25.27 -9.24
CA PHE A 113 -5.55 -25.88 -10.46
C PHE A 113 -4.41 -26.87 -10.18
N LEU A 114 -3.51 -26.55 -9.24
CA LEU A 114 -2.42 -27.43 -8.84
C LEU A 114 -2.94 -28.72 -8.16
N LEU A 115 -3.95 -28.60 -7.28
CA LEU A 115 -4.61 -29.74 -6.66
C LEU A 115 -5.30 -30.64 -7.68
N PHE A 116 -5.98 -30.06 -8.69
CA PHE A 116 -6.60 -30.80 -9.77
C PHE A 116 -5.57 -31.57 -10.62
N LEU A 117 -4.41 -30.97 -10.89
CA LEU A 117 -3.32 -31.59 -11.65
C LEU A 117 -2.72 -32.79 -10.89
N ILE A 118 -2.53 -32.65 -9.58
CA ILE A 118 -2.02 -33.74 -8.71
C ILE A 118 -3.03 -34.90 -8.67
N LEU A 119 -4.32 -34.60 -8.55
CA LEU A 119 -5.37 -35.61 -8.57
C LEU A 119 -5.40 -36.37 -9.90
N LEU A 120 -5.26 -35.67 -11.02
CA LEU A 120 -5.21 -36.29 -12.38
C LEU A 120 -4.01 -37.23 -12.54
N LEU A 121 -2.84 -36.81 -12.04
CA LEU A 121 -1.61 -37.61 -12.07
C LEU A 121 -1.74 -38.88 -11.22
N THR A 122 -2.39 -38.81 -10.05
CA THR A 122 -2.60 -39.98 -9.18
C THR A 122 -3.55 -40.99 -9.84
N ILE A 123 -4.61 -40.53 -10.53
CA ILE A 123 -5.53 -41.39 -11.27
C ILE A 123 -4.81 -42.10 -12.42
N LEU A 124 -3.99 -41.37 -13.21
CA LEU A 124 -3.23 -41.95 -14.31
C LEU A 124 -2.19 -42.97 -13.83
N PHE A 125 -1.61 -42.76 -12.62
CA PHE A 125 -0.68 -43.71 -12.04
C PHE A 125 -1.35 -45.00 -11.55
N PHE A 126 -2.60 -44.91 -11.07
CA PHE A 126 -3.35 -46.07 -10.56
C PHE A 126 -3.99 -46.90 -11.66
N PHE A 127 -4.21 -46.32 -12.86
CA PHE A 127 -4.83 -47.01 -14.01
C PHE A 127 -3.80 -47.60 -15.00
N LYS A 128 -2.52 -47.56 -14.69
CA LYS A 128 -1.45 -48.18 -15.48
C LYS A 128 -1.01 -49.51 -14.87
#